data_cfeb0b2df0ee43496d2d0f0a3d3912fa
#
_entry.id   cfeb0b2df0ee43496d2d0f0a3d3912fa
#
_cell.length_a   1.000
_cell.length_b   1.000
_cell.length_c   1.000
_cell.angle_alpha   90.00
_cell.angle_beta   90.00
_cell.angle_gamma   90.00
#
_symmetry.space_group_name_H-M   'P 1'
#
loop_
_entity.id
_entity.type
_entity.pdbx_description
1 polymer ?
#
loop_
_entity_poly.entity_id
_entity_poly.type
_entity_poly.pdbx_seq_one_letter_code
_entity_poly.pdbx_strand_id
1 'polypeptide(L)'
;KEFEFGFGHGTQKVSLPEVTSRILDSLQANGGRATFFMLGSNVNANAGVIKRMVDQGCEVANHTHDHKYLTKIGAEGIVSQVGSTNQKIQAVCGVSPVLMRPPGGYIDGASLNVLGSMGMPAIMWSIDTRDWQHRNAQRTIDTVLSQVKDGDIILMHDIYSTTADAAVVLIPELTARGYQLVTVSELAAYRGGIAPGHKYSQFRP
;
A
#
# COMPACT_ATOMS: atom_id res chain seq x y z
N LYS A 1 18.08 -6.04 -6.49
CA LYS A 1 17.58 -5.57 -5.17
C LYS A 1 16.21 -4.96 -5.38
N GLU A 2 15.20 -5.54 -4.74
CA GLU A 2 13.80 -5.18 -4.91
C GLU A 2 13.20 -4.81 -3.56
N PHE A 3 12.39 -3.76 -3.51
CA PHE A 3 11.60 -3.41 -2.34
C PHE A 3 10.32 -2.70 -2.78
N GLU A 4 9.35 -2.55 -1.87
CA GLU A 4 8.03 -2.04 -2.15
C GLU A 4 7.70 -0.84 -1.25
N PHE A 5 7.06 0.18 -1.82
CA PHE A 5 6.33 1.21 -1.09
C PHE A 5 4.87 0.81 -0.95
N GLY A 6 4.42 0.57 0.28
CA GLY A 6 3.02 0.40 0.58
C GLY A 6 2.41 1.71 1.05
N PHE A 7 1.60 2.34 0.23
CA PHE A 7 0.87 3.55 0.59
C PHE A 7 -0.51 3.20 1.15
N GLY A 8 -0.80 3.69 2.35
CA GLY A 8 -2.11 3.57 2.98
C GLY A 8 -2.84 4.92 3.00
N HIS A 9 -4.10 4.91 2.61
CA HIS A 9 -4.95 6.10 2.67
C HIS A 9 -5.58 6.24 4.06
N GLY A 10 -5.22 7.29 4.79
CA GLY A 10 -5.86 7.65 6.05
C GLY A 10 -7.08 8.57 5.88
N THR A 11 -7.71 8.91 7.00
CA THR A 11 -9.01 9.60 7.07
C THR A 11 -8.98 11.12 6.94
N GLN A 12 -7.88 11.78 6.55
CA GLN A 12 -7.80 13.24 6.54
C GLN A 12 -8.10 13.89 5.17
N LYS A 13 -8.73 15.08 5.25
CA LYS A 13 -9.13 15.95 4.14
C LYS A 13 -7.94 16.73 3.54
N VAL A 14 -7.03 16.09 2.85
CA VAL A 14 -6.13 16.80 1.92
C VAL A 14 -6.50 16.33 0.52
N SER A 15 -6.31 17.18 -0.49
CA SER A 15 -6.59 16.78 -1.87
C SER A 15 -5.65 15.65 -2.27
N LEU A 16 -6.09 14.43 -2.02
CA LEU A 16 -5.39 13.18 -2.34
C LEU A 16 -4.78 13.16 -3.75
N PRO A 17 -5.47 13.67 -4.80
CA PRO A 17 -4.93 13.62 -6.14
C PRO A 17 -3.59 14.35 -6.31
N GLU A 18 -3.35 15.45 -5.58
CA GLU A 18 -2.11 16.24 -5.74
C GLU A 18 -0.91 15.55 -5.09
N VAL A 19 -1.06 15.07 -3.86
CA VAL A 19 0.03 14.36 -3.13
C VAL A 19 0.39 13.07 -3.84
N THR A 20 -0.60 12.24 -4.14
CA THR A 20 -0.39 10.96 -4.84
C THR A 20 0.17 11.16 -6.24
N SER A 21 -0.27 12.19 -6.98
CA SER A 21 0.26 12.48 -8.32
C SER A 21 1.74 12.81 -8.32
N ARG A 22 2.25 13.53 -7.34
CA ARG A 22 3.69 13.80 -7.19
C ARG A 22 4.49 12.50 -7.01
N ILE A 23 3.96 11.56 -6.23
CA ILE A 23 4.59 10.25 -6.03
C ILE A 23 4.56 9.45 -7.34
N LEU A 24 3.43 9.42 -8.03
CA LEU A 24 3.29 8.75 -9.33
C LEU A 24 4.22 9.33 -10.40
N ASP A 25 4.39 10.66 -10.45
CA ASP A 25 5.34 11.32 -11.34
C ASP A 25 6.77 10.83 -11.08
N SER A 26 7.18 10.78 -9.83
CA SER A 26 8.52 10.33 -9.44
C SER A 26 8.73 8.84 -9.73
N LEU A 27 7.75 7.99 -9.45
CA LEU A 27 7.80 6.57 -9.81
C LEU A 27 7.98 6.39 -11.32
N GLN A 28 7.17 7.08 -12.12
CA GLN A 28 7.24 7.00 -13.59
C GLN A 28 8.60 7.45 -14.11
N ALA A 29 9.12 8.57 -13.61
CA ALA A 29 10.42 9.11 -14.01
C ALA A 29 11.60 8.17 -13.69
N ASN A 30 11.46 7.30 -12.70
CA ASN A 30 12.49 6.37 -12.24
C ASN A 30 12.21 4.90 -12.60
N GLY A 31 11.19 4.62 -13.42
CA GLY A 31 10.82 3.26 -13.82
C GLY A 31 10.33 2.38 -12.67
N GLY A 32 9.87 3.00 -11.57
CA GLY A 32 9.40 2.32 -10.37
C GLY A 32 7.88 2.12 -10.34
N ARG A 33 7.45 1.17 -9.53
CA ARG A 33 6.05 0.89 -9.23
C ARG A 33 5.85 0.73 -7.73
N ALA A 34 4.62 0.90 -7.26
CA ALA A 34 4.25 0.75 -5.86
C ALA A 34 2.87 0.10 -5.72
N THR A 35 2.54 -0.35 -4.52
CA THR A 35 1.19 -0.84 -4.20
C THR A 35 0.46 0.21 -3.36
N PHE A 36 -0.75 0.57 -3.78
CA PHE A 36 -1.60 1.55 -3.11
C PHE A 36 -2.79 0.85 -2.45
N PHE A 37 -2.84 0.89 -1.13
CA PHE A 37 -3.91 0.29 -0.31
C PHE A 37 -4.99 1.33 -0.02
N MET A 38 -6.17 1.19 -0.62
CA MET A 38 -7.20 2.23 -0.64
C MET A 38 -8.36 1.94 0.30
N LEU A 39 -8.88 3.01 0.91
CA LEU A 39 -10.17 2.99 1.59
C LEU A 39 -11.30 3.07 0.56
N GLY A 40 -12.25 2.16 0.67
CA GLY A 40 -13.41 2.11 -0.23
C GLY A 40 -14.25 3.39 -0.21
N SER A 41 -14.30 4.09 0.93
CA SER A 41 -14.99 5.38 1.06
C SER A 41 -14.40 6.48 0.17
N ASN A 42 -13.11 6.38 -0.20
CA ASN A 42 -12.40 7.39 -0.96
C ASN A 42 -12.28 7.06 -2.46
N VAL A 43 -12.62 5.85 -2.88
CA VAL A 43 -12.39 5.35 -4.24
C VAL A 43 -13.07 6.22 -5.29
N ASN A 44 -14.37 6.49 -5.15
CA ASN A 44 -15.12 7.21 -6.17
C ASN A 44 -14.63 8.66 -6.35
N ALA A 45 -14.28 9.33 -5.26
CA ALA A 45 -13.76 10.69 -5.31
C ALA A 45 -12.37 10.80 -5.94
N ASN A 46 -11.64 9.68 -6.03
CA ASN A 46 -10.27 9.62 -6.53
C ASN A 46 -10.13 8.76 -7.79
N ALA A 47 -11.22 8.54 -8.52
CA ALA A 47 -11.27 7.66 -9.68
C ALA A 47 -10.16 7.95 -10.73
N GLY A 48 -9.88 9.22 -11.01
CA GLY A 48 -8.86 9.62 -11.99
C GLY A 48 -7.46 9.20 -11.59
N VAL A 49 -7.06 9.43 -10.33
CA VAL A 49 -5.72 9.04 -9.85
C VAL A 49 -5.59 7.52 -9.73
N ILE A 50 -6.66 6.83 -9.38
CA ILE A 50 -6.68 5.35 -9.31
C ILE A 50 -6.49 4.73 -10.70
N LYS A 51 -7.15 5.25 -11.73
CA LYS A 51 -6.93 4.82 -13.12
C LYS A 51 -5.48 5.07 -13.54
N ARG A 52 -4.91 6.22 -13.17
CA ARG A 52 -3.50 6.54 -13.43
C ARG A 52 -2.55 5.55 -12.76
N MET A 53 -2.82 5.14 -11.50
CA MET A 53 -2.02 4.11 -10.82
C MET A 53 -1.92 2.84 -11.67
N VAL A 54 -3.07 2.34 -12.14
CA VAL A 54 -3.15 1.13 -12.97
C VAL A 54 -2.45 1.32 -14.30
N ASP A 55 -2.66 2.45 -14.98
CA ASP A 55 -2.03 2.76 -16.27
C ASP A 55 -0.50 2.82 -16.17
N GLN A 56 0.05 3.21 -15.02
CA GLN A 56 1.49 3.22 -14.76
C GLN A 56 2.05 1.87 -14.27
N GLY A 57 1.22 0.84 -14.17
CA GLY A 57 1.62 -0.48 -13.69
C GLY A 57 1.75 -0.61 -12.17
N CYS A 58 1.28 0.39 -11.43
CA CYS A 58 1.16 0.28 -9.98
C CYS A 58 0.03 -0.69 -9.59
N GLU A 59 0.12 -1.27 -8.41
CA GLU A 59 -0.88 -2.18 -7.89
C GLU A 59 -1.88 -1.44 -7.01
N VAL A 60 -3.17 -1.72 -7.22
CA VAL A 60 -4.26 -1.23 -6.38
C VAL A 60 -4.71 -2.32 -5.44
N ALA A 61 -4.85 -2.02 -4.16
CA ALA A 61 -5.11 -2.97 -3.11
C ALA A 61 -6.14 -2.43 -2.09
N ASN A 62 -6.61 -3.30 -1.22
CA ASN A 62 -7.70 -3.04 -0.30
C ASN A 62 -7.20 -2.62 1.09
N HIS A 63 -7.82 -1.58 1.68
CA HIS A 63 -7.56 -1.13 3.05
C HIS A 63 -8.83 -0.99 3.88
N THR A 64 -9.84 -1.83 3.61
CA THR A 64 -11.21 -1.76 4.12
C THR A 64 -12.00 -0.57 3.56
N HIS A 65 -13.30 -0.48 3.90
CA HIS A 65 -14.15 0.60 3.40
C HIS A 65 -13.92 1.93 4.13
N ASP A 66 -13.92 1.89 5.46
CA ASP A 66 -13.86 3.08 6.33
C ASP A 66 -12.85 2.95 7.48
N HIS A 67 -11.75 2.21 7.24
CA HIS A 67 -10.63 2.04 8.17
C HIS A 67 -10.98 1.31 9.47
N LYS A 68 -11.98 0.43 9.46
CA LYS A 68 -12.32 -0.36 10.64
C LYS A 68 -11.30 -1.47 10.91
N TYR A 69 -10.95 -1.66 12.17
CA TYR A 69 -10.02 -2.71 12.59
C TYR A 69 -10.69 -4.09 12.46
N LEU A 70 -10.07 -4.98 11.69
CA LEU A 70 -10.62 -6.31 11.42
C LEU A 70 -10.91 -7.12 12.69
N THR A 71 -10.06 -6.99 13.69
CA THR A 71 -10.21 -7.68 14.99
C THR A 71 -11.41 -7.22 15.83
N LYS A 72 -12.13 -6.18 15.37
CA LYS A 72 -13.25 -5.57 16.10
C LYS A 72 -14.63 -5.73 15.43
N ILE A 73 -14.67 -6.23 14.21
CA ILE A 73 -15.91 -6.20 13.39
C ILE A 73 -16.48 -7.57 13.04
N GLY A 74 -15.83 -8.66 13.46
CA GLY A 74 -16.29 -10.02 13.18
C GLY A 74 -16.26 -10.39 11.70
N ALA A 75 -16.62 -11.64 11.40
CA ALA A 75 -16.54 -12.18 10.04
C ALA A 75 -17.42 -11.42 9.03
N GLU A 76 -18.67 -11.17 9.37
CA GLU A 76 -19.60 -10.43 8.48
C GLU A 76 -19.12 -9.00 8.20
N GLY A 77 -18.60 -8.34 9.24
CA GLY A 77 -18.02 -7.00 9.10
C GLY A 77 -16.81 -6.99 8.18
N ILE A 78 -15.92 -7.97 8.28
CA ILE A 78 -14.75 -8.11 7.41
C ILE A 78 -15.20 -8.33 5.96
N VAL A 79 -16.10 -9.26 5.71
CA VAL A 79 -16.65 -9.53 4.37
C VAL A 79 -17.29 -8.29 3.77
N SER A 80 -18.07 -7.55 4.53
CA SER A 80 -18.69 -6.30 4.08
C SER A 80 -17.66 -5.22 3.75
N GLN A 81 -16.71 -4.95 4.65
CA GLN A 81 -15.69 -3.91 4.50
C GLN A 81 -14.74 -4.18 3.32
N VAL A 82 -14.25 -5.40 3.22
CA VAL A 82 -13.31 -5.80 2.17
C VAL A 82 -14.04 -5.99 0.83
N GLY A 83 -15.18 -6.67 0.83
CA GLY A 83 -15.96 -6.95 -0.37
C GLY A 83 -16.47 -5.68 -1.07
N SER A 84 -17.04 -4.74 -0.32
CA SER A 84 -17.52 -3.48 -0.88
C SER A 84 -16.38 -2.64 -1.46
N THR A 85 -15.22 -2.66 -0.84
CA THR A 85 -14.04 -1.95 -1.33
C THR A 85 -13.52 -2.55 -2.63
N ASN A 86 -13.42 -3.90 -2.71
CA ASN A 86 -13.03 -4.59 -3.94
C ASN A 86 -13.97 -4.24 -5.10
N GLN A 87 -15.29 -4.25 -4.87
CA GLN A 87 -16.28 -3.91 -5.88
C GLN A 87 -16.12 -2.48 -6.39
N LYS A 88 -15.89 -1.51 -5.49
CA LYS A 88 -15.69 -0.10 -5.87
C LYS A 88 -14.42 0.11 -6.68
N ILE A 89 -13.31 -0.51 -6.27
CA ILE A 89 -12.05 -0.41 -7.02
C ILE A 89 -12.20 -1.02 -8.41
N GLN A 90 -12.80 -2.20 -8.51
CA GLN A 90 -13.06 -2.84 -9.79
C GLN A 90 -13.97 -2.00 -10.69
N ALA A 91 -15.02 -1.40 -10.15
CA ALA A 91 -15.92 -0.53 -10.91
C ALA A 91 -15.21 0.70 -11.47
N VAL A 92 -14.22 1.24 -10.76
CA VAL A 92 -13.48 2.44 -11.17
C VAL A 92 -12.38 2.14 -12.18
N CYS A 93 -11.59 1.09 -11.98
CA CYS A 93 -10.39 0.85 -12.80
C CYS A 93 -10.35 -0.51 -13.51
N GLY A 94 -11.37 -1.34 -13.35
CA GLY A 94 -11.45 -2.67 -14.00
C GLY A 94 -10.57 -3.73 -13.34
N VAL A 95 -9.84 -3.41 -12.27
CA VAL A 95 -8.96 -4.33 -11.56
C VAL A 95 -9.58 -4.73 -10.23
N SER A 96 -9.67 -6.02 -9.97
CA SER A 96 -10.09 -6.56 -8.67
C SER A 96 -8.87 -6.71 -7.77
N PRO A 97 -8.82 -6.05 -6.59
CA PRO A 97 -7.71 -6.20 -5.66
C PRO A 97 -7.52 -7.66 -5.22
N VAL A 98 -6.27 -8.09 -5.14
CA VAL A 98 -5.90 -9.43 -4.64
C VAL A 98 -5.17 -9.37 -3.30
N LEU A 99 -4.81 -8.18 -2.86
CA LEU A 99 -4.12 -7.92 -1.61
C LEU A 99 -4.94 -6.99 -0.72
N MET A 100 -4.80 -7.18 0.60
CA MET A 100 -5.34 -6.23 1.55
C MET A 100 -4.31 -5.92 2.65
N ARG A 101 -4.37 -4.72 3.19
CA ARG A 101 -3.60 -4.31 4.38
C ARG A 101 -4.57 -4.02 5.52
N PRO A 102 -4.44 -4.72 6.66
CA PRO A 102 -5.31 -4.46 7.81
C PRO A 102 -5.09 -3.05 8.37
N PRO A 103 -6.15 -2.27 8.60
CA PRO A 103 -6.05 -0.98 9.27
C PRO A 103 -5.33 -1.09 10.62
N GLY A 104 -4.35 -0.19 10.84
CA GLY A 104 -3.51 -0.18 12.03
C GLY A 104 -2.60 -1.40 12.20
N GLY A 105 -2.58 -2.32 11.25
CA GLY A 105 -1.86 -3.59 11.36
C GLY A 105 -2.51 -4.60 12.31
N TYR A 106 -3.74 -4.36 12.76
CA TYR A 106 -4.44 -5.27 13.67
C TYR A 106 -5.01 -6.45 12.89
N ILE A 107 -4.44 -7.63 13.14
CA ILE A 107 -4.81 -8.90 12.52
C ILE A 107 -4.64 -10.04 13.53
N ASP A 108 -5.57 -10.98 13.52
CA ASP A 108 -5.55 -12.21 14.33
C ASP A 108 -5.91 -13.44 13.48
N GLY A 109 -5.85 -14.60 14.08
CA GLY A 109 -6.14 -15.86 13.37
C GLY A 109 -7.55 -15.92 12.81
N ALA A 110 -8.53 -15.39 13.53
CA ALA A 110 -9.93 -15.37 13.08
C ALA A 110 -10.09 -14.46 11.85
N SER A 111 -9.50 -13.27 11.88
CA SER A 111 -9.50 -12.33 10.75
C SER A 111 -8.76 -12.90 9.53
N LEU A 112 -7.62 -13.56 9.74
CA LEU A 112 -6.88 -14.23 8.66
C LEU A 112 -7.70 -15.35 8.01
N ASN A 113 -8.42 -16.13 8.79
CA ASN A 113 -9.31 -17.18 8.26
C ASN A 113 -10.39 -16.60 7.36
N VAL A 114 -11.01 -15.49 7.77
CA VAL A 114 -12.01 -14.79 6.94
C VAL A 114 -11.39 -14.26 5.65
N LEU A 115 -10.24 -13.59 5.72
CA LEU A 115 -9.52 -13.13 4.53
C LEU A 115 -9.15 -14.30 3.61
N GLY A 116 -8.71 -15.41 4.18
CA GLY A 116 -8.39 -16.64 3.43
C GLY A 116 -9.59 -17.17 2.65
N SER A 117 -10.79 -17.18 3.26
CA SER A 117 -12.03 -17.58 2.59
C SER A 117 -12.43 -16.61 1.45
N MET A 118 -11.95 -15.38 1.47
CA MET A 118 -12.14 -14.38 0.43
C MET A 118 -11.02 -14.39 -0.62
N GLY A 119 -10.06 -15.32 -0.51
CA GLY A 119 -8.92 -15.41 -1.42
C GLY A 119 -7.85 -14.35 -1.18
N MET A 120 -7.80 -13.71 -0.01
CA MET A 120 -6.93 -12.58 0.27
C MET A 120 -5.86 -12.87 1.34
N PRO A 121 -4.61 -12.46 1.12
CA PRO A 121 -3.57 -12.36 2.13
C PRO A 121 -3.67 -11.02 2.87
N ALA A 122 -3.00 -10.92 4.02
CA ALA A 122 -2.77 -9.68 4.74
C ALA A 122 -1.33 -9.19 4.52
N ILE A 123 -1.18 -8.00 3.96
CA ILE A 123 0.13 -7.38 3.69
C ILE A 123 0.44 -6.36 4.78
N MET A 124 1.46 -6.66 5.55
CA MET A 124 1.99 -5.81 6.61
C MET A 124 3.18 -4.99 6.05
N TRP A 125 4.16 -4.69 6.88
CA TRP A 125 5.38 -3.96 6.52
C TRP A 125 6.55 -4.40 7.39
N SER A 126 7.75 -4.15 6.93
CA SER A 126 8.99 -4.37 7.68
C SER A 126 9.65 -3.06 8.10
N ILE A 127 9.34 -1.95 7.42
CA ILE A 127 9.78 -0.61 7.82
C ILE A 127 8.56 0.29 8.01
N ASP A 128 8.35 0.77 9.24
CA ASP A 128 7.35 1.77 9.58
C ASP A 128 8.02 3.14 9.65
N THR A 129 7.72 4.00 8.70
CA THR A 129 8.29 5.35 8.65
C THR A 129 7.70 6.28 9.71
N ARG A 130 6.50 5.98 10.21
CA ARG A 130 5.71 6.83 11.10
C ARG A 130 5.49 8.25 10.55
N ASP A 131 5.45 8.39 9.24
CA ASP A 131 5.26 9.66 8.53
C ASP A 131 3.97 10.37 8.96
N TRP A 132 2.92 9.60 9.24
CA TRP A 132 1.63 10.09 9.75
C TRP A 132 1.74 10.78 11.12
N GLN A 133 2.70 10.36 11.94
CA GLN A 133 2.87 10.85 13.31
C GLN A 133 3.73 12.11 13.37
N HIS A 134 4.91 12.07 12.77
CA HIS A 134 5.87 13.18 12.86
C HIS A 134 5.75 14.20 11.73
N ARG A 135 5.15 13.85 10.59
CA ARG A 135 4.96 14.72 9.42
C ARG A 135 6.23 15.51 9.04
N ASN A 136 7.33 14.81 8.99
CA ASN A 136 8.64 15.38 8.70
C ASN A 136 9.33 14.54 7.61
N ALA A 137 9.52 15.15 6.44
CA ALA A 137 10.08 14.47 5.28
C ALA A 137 11.50 13.94 5.54
N GLN A 138 12.36 14.71 6.22
CA GLN A 138 13.73 14.29 6.49
C GLN A 138 13.78 13.06 7.40
N ARG A 139 12.95 13.01 8.44
CA ARG A 139 12.86 11.83 9.32
C ARG A 139 12.39 10.58 8.56
N THR A 140 11.45 10.74 7.64
CA THR A 140 11.00 9.65 6.77
C THR A 140 12.16 9.15 5.90
N ILE A 141 12.88 10.07 5.26
CA ILE A 141 14.04 9.76 4.42
C ILE A 141 15.11 9.03 5.23
N ASP A 142 15.50 9.56 6.38
CA ASP A 142 16.54 8.98 7.24
C ASP A 142 16.15 7.57 7.72
N THR A 143 14.87 7.38 8.10
CA THR A 143 14.35 6.07 8.51
C THR A 143 14.50 5.04 7.40
N VAL A 144 14.08 5.37 6.19
CA VAL A 144 14.15 4.44 5.05
C VAL A 144 15.61 4.15 4.68
N LEU A 145 16.41 5.19 4.47
CA LEU A 145 17.80 5.03 3.98
C LEU A 145 18.71 4.31 4.96
N SER A 146 18.43 4.38 6.26
CA SER A 146 19.21 3.69 7.29
C SER A 146 18.82 2.22 7.48
N GLN A 147 17.61 1.82 7.08
CA GLN A 147 17.07 0.50 7.40
C GLN A 147 16.86 -0.39 6.17
N VAL A 148 16.63 0.20 5.00
CA VAL A 148 16.17 -0.52 3.80
C VAL A 148 17.12 -1.64 3.38
N LYS A 149 16.54 -2.81 3.11
CA LYS A 149 17.20 -3.99 2.56
C LYS A 149 16.35 -4.60 1.46
N ASP A 150 16.97 -5.43 0.66
CA ASP A 150 16.29 -6.19 -0.39
C ASP A 150 15.12 -7.01 0.19
N GLY A 151 13.95 -6.87 -0.40
CA GLY A 151 12.73 -7.54 0.02
C GLY A 151 11.90 -6.83 1.09
N ASP A 152 12.27 -5.62 1.49
CA ASP A 152 11.48 -4.83 2.44
C ASP A 152 10.16 -4.31 1.85
N ILE A 153 9.17 -4.20 2.72
CA ILE A 153 7.92 -3.46 2.49
C ILE A 153 7.94 -2.22 3.39
N ILE A 154 7.89 -1.05 2.77
CA ILE A 154 7.96 0.25 3.47
C ILE A 154 6.57 0.85 3.58
N LEU A 155 6.11 1.12 4.81
CA LEU A 155 4.84 1.78 5.06
C LEU A 155 4.98 3.29 5.00
N MET A 156 4.18 3.91 4.14
CA MET A 156 4.00 5.36 4.02
C MET A 156 2.53 5.71 3.80
N HIS A 157 2.17 6.99 3.96
CA HIS A 157 0.77 7.46 3.82
C HIS A 157 0.72 8.66 2.86
N ASP A 158 0.24 8.43 1.64
CA ASP A 158 0.19 9.41 0.55
C ASP A 158 -0.95 10.45 0.68
N ILE A 159 -1.29 10.76 1.90
CA ILE A 159 -2.26 11.81 2.27
C ILE A 159 -1.59 13.06 2.85
N TYR A 160 -0.28 13.02 3.06
CA TYR A 160 0.49 14.13 3.61
C TYR A 160 1.49 14.66 2.58
N SER A 161 1.55 15.98 2.42
CA SER A 161 2.54 16.63 1.55
C SER A 161 3.98 16.26 1.94
N THR A 162 4.26 16.14 3.24
CA THR A 162 5.56 15.71 3.76
C THR A 162 5.94 14.29 3.34
N THR A 163 4.96 13.41 3.15
CA THR A 163 5.20 12.07 2.60
C THR A 163 5.58 12.13 1.12
N ALA A 164 4.89 12.96 0.33
CA ALA A 164 5.30 13.20 -1.05
C ALA A 164 6.70 13.84 -1.13
N ASP A 165 7.00 14.81 -0.28
CA ASP A 165 8.33 15.42 -0.20
C ASP A 165 9.43 14.38 0.08
N ALA A 166 9.16 13.43 0.97
CA ALA A 166 10.07 12.32 1.23
C ALA A 166 10.17 11.36 0.04
N ALA A 167 9.04 10.97 -0.55
CA ALA A 167 9.00 10.00 -1.65
C ALA A 167 9.75 10.49 -2.88
N VAL A 168 9.61 11.76 -3.26
CA VAL A 168 10.32 12.33 -4.44
C VAL A 168 11.84 12.41 -4.27
N VAL A 169 12.34 12.33 -3.03
CA VAL A 169 13.76 12.17 -2.73
C VAL A 169 14.16 10.70 -2.68
N LEU A 170 13.36 9.87 -1.99
CA LEU A 170 13.66 8.45 -1.78
C LEU A 170 13.66 7.65 -3.08
N ILE A 171 12.69 7.88 -3.96
CA ILE A 171 12.53 7.09 -5.19
C ILE A 171 13.78 7.16 -6.07
N PRO A 172 14.29 8.34 -6.47
CA PRO A 172 15.52 8.41 -7.25
C PRO A 172 16.75 7.95 -6.48
N GLU A 173 16.87 8.24 -5.18
CA GLU A 173 18.00 7.83 -4.36
C GLU A 173 18.12 6.30 -4.27
N LEU A 174 17.00 5.62 -4.01
CA LEU A 174 16.97 4.16 -3.93
C LEU A 174 17.23 3.51 -5.29
N THR A 175 16.69 4.10 -6.36
CA THR A 175 17.01 3.67 -7.73
C THR A 175 18.51 3.81 -8.03
N ALA A 176 19.12 4.93 -7.65
CA ALA A 176 20.56 5.14 -7.79
C ALA A 176 21.42 4.15 -6.99
N ARG A 177 20.91 3.67 -5.84
CA ARG A 177 21.54 2.61 -5.03
C ARG A 177 21.36 1.20 -5.62
N GLY A 178 20.71 1.08 -6.77
CA GLY A 178 20.49 -0.19 -7.47
C GLY A 178 19.28 -0.98 -6.94
N TYR A 179 18.37 -0.34 -6.24
CA TYR A 179 17.08 -0.93 -5.92
C TYR A 179 16.10 -0.72 -7.08
N GLN A 180 15.32 -1.73 -7.38
CA GLN A 180 14.15 -1.62 -8.22
C GLN A 180 12.89 -1.55 -7.33
N LEU A 181 12.09 -0.50 -7.52
CA LEU A 181 10.82 -0.33 -6.85
C LEU A 181 9.76 -1.10 -7.61
N VAL A 182 9.14 -2.05 -6.94
CA VAL A 182 8.16 -2.98 -7.53
C VAL A 182 6.88 -3.03 -6.70
N THR A 183 5.83 -3.64 -7.21
CA THR A 183 4.62 -3.91 -6.44
C THR A 183 4.83 -5.09 -5.48
N VAL A 184 3.95 -5.23 -4.47
CA VAL A 184 4.00 -6.38 -3.55
C VAL A 184 3.84 -7.68 -4.32
N SER A 185 2.91 -7.75 -5.27
CA SER A 185 2.69 -8.96 -6.07
C SER A 185 3.91 -9.32 -6.92
N GLU A 186 4.59 -8.34 -7.51
CA GLU A 186 5.85 -8.58 -8.25
C GLU A 186 6.95 -9.09 -7.32
N LEU A 187 7.15 -8.43 -6.18
CA LEU A 187 8.15 -8.84 -5.20
C LEU A 187 7.93 -10.27 -4.72
N ALA A 188 6.69 -10.60 -4.39
CA ALA A 188 6.32 -11.93 -3.94
C ALA A 188 6.50 -13.01 -5.01
N ALA A 189 6.20 -12.68 -6.28
CA ALA A 189 6.37 -13.63 -7.39
C ALA A 189 7.82 -14.14 -7.52
N TYR A 190 8.79 -13.30 -7.20
CA TYR A 190 10.22 -13.68 -7.20
C TYR A 190 10.68 -14.36 -5.91
N ARG A 191 9.85 -14.38 -4.85
CA ARG A 191 10.27 -14.75 -3.48
C ARG A 191 9.33 -15.78 -2.83
N GLY A 192 8.79 -16.69 -3.62
CA GLY A 192 7.99 -17.81 -3.10
C GLY A 192 6.47 -17.62 -3.15
N GLY A 193 6.00 -16.47 -3.62
CA GLY A 193 4.57 -16.21 -3.80
C GLY A 193 3.83 -15.77 -2.55
N ILE A 194 2.51 -15.61 -2.71
CA ILE A 194 1.57 -15.19 -1.66
C ILE A 194 0.41 -16.18 -1.62
N ALA A 195 0.05 -16.62 -0.41
CA ALA A 195 -1.11 -17.50 -0.19
C ALA A 195 -2.23 -16.76 0.56
N PRO A 196 -3.51 -16.99 0.20
CA PRO A 196 -4.66 -16.47 0.96
C PRO A 196 -4.62 -16.90 2.43
N GLY A 197 -5.09 -16.05 3.32
CA GLY A 197 -5.16 -16.35 4.76
C GLY A 197 -3.83 -16.32 5.50
N HIS A 198 -2.77 -15.84 4.85
CA HIS A 198 -1.45 -15.64 5.46
C HIS A 198 -1.12 -14.15 5.53
N LYS A 199 -0.22 -13.78 6.45
CA LYS A 199 0.31 -12.41 6.56
C LYS A 199 1.77 -12.37 6.15
N TYR A 200 2.14 -11.27 5.47
CA TYR A 200 3.49 -11.05 4.95
C TYR A 200 3.96 -9.65 5.34
N SER A 201 5.16 -9.53 5.87
CA SER A 201 5.78 -8.25 6.24
C SER A 201 6.97 -7.89 5.36
N GLN A 202 7.53 -8.85 4.66
CA GLN A 202 8.71 -8.73 3.80
C GLN A 202 8.85 -9.99 2.94
N PHE A 203 9.65 -9.88 1.89
CA PHE A 203 9.99 -11.01 1.02
C PHE A 203 11.51 -11.05 0.83
N ARG A 204 12.22 -11.61 1.78
CA ARG A 204 13.68 -11.72 1.74
C ARG A 204 14.16 -12.71 0.69
N PRO A 205 15.41 -12.54 0.17
CA PRO A 205 16.07 -13.53 -0.68
C PRO A 205 16.20 -14.88 0.00
#